data_9b89bc2a638501a4007256c9cd2f3bcf
#
_entry.id   9b89bc2a638501a4007256c9cd2f3bcf
#
_cell.length_a   1.000
_cell.length_b   1.000
_cell.length_c   1.000
_cell.angle_alpha   90.00
_cell.angle_beta   90.00
_cell.angle_gamma   90.00
#
_symmetry.space_group_name_H-M   'P 1'
#
loop_
_entity.id
_entity.type
_entity.pdbx_description
1 polymer ?
#
loop_
_entity_poly.entity_id
_entity_poly.type
_entity_poly.pdbx_seq_one_letter_code
_entity_poly.pdbx_strand_id
1 'polypeptide(L)'
;SSIVDMLAMVDEFTHDIELNGMLIEVKTKRRRQAPQPHWMVSLGMASWKRQAQFCDILAFAQVTPDLTRGWVLGYTTPEIMEKRGRVILAGEPEGDNGFVARADMISMEIKELWEECPLW
;
A
#
# COMPACT_ATOMS: atom_id res chain seq x y z
N SER A 1 -0.07 -2.21 -21.68
CA SER A 1 0.96 -2.02 -20.67
C SER A 1 0.67 -2.89 -19.45
N SER A 2 1.71 -3.22 -18.70
CA SER A 2 1.58 -4.01 -17.49
C SER A 2 1.01 -3.16 -16.35
N ILE A 3 0.48 -3.83 -15.31
CA ILE A 3 0.03 -3.12 -14.12
C ILE A 3 1.18 -2.35 -13.46
N VAL A 4 2.40 -2.87 -13.55
CA VAL A 4 3.61 -2.20 -13.02
C VAL A 4 3.85 -0.88 -13.75
N ASP A 5 3.69 -0.85 -15.07
CA ASP A 5 3.83 0.38 -15.85
C ASP A 5 2.80 1.43 -15.45
N MET A 6 1.56 1.02 -15.22
CA MET A 6 0.51 1.91 -14.75
C MET A 6 0.83 2.49 -13.38
N LEU A 7 1.27 1.65 -12.45
CA LEU A 7 1.60 2.05 -11.09
C LEU A 7 2.82 2.97 -11.03
N ALA A 8 3.79 2.77 -11.91
CA ALA A 8 4.96 3.63 -12.01
C ALA A 8 4.60 5.07 -12.39
N MET A 9 3.55 5.27 -13.16
CA MET A 9 3.06 6.59 -13.56
C MET A 9 2.36 7.33 -12.43
N VAL A 10 1.84 6.62 -11.46
CA VAL A 10 1.08 7.20 -10.33
C VAL A 10 2.01 7.74 -9.25
N ASP A 11 3.27 7.27 -9.21
CA ASP A 11 4.23 7.61 -8.18
C ASP A 11 3.77 7.08 -6.81
N GLU A 12 3.75 7.92 -5.78
CA GLU A 12 3.29 7.56 -4.44
C GLU A 12 1.83 7.93 -4.20
N PHE A 13 1.16 8.42 -5.22
CA PHE A 13 -0.21 8.88 -5.10
C PHE A 13 -1.21 7.73 -5.17
N THR A 14 -2.38 8.00 -4.65
CA THR A 14 -3.52 7.10 -4.75
C THR A 14 -3.96 6.99 -6.20
N HIS A 15 -4.24 5.77 -6.65
CA HIS A 15 -4.80 5.50 -7.97
C HIS A 15 -5.98 4.55 -7.83
N ASP A 16 -7.12 4.97 -8.33
CA ASP A 16 -8.36 4.19 -8.26
C ASP A 16 -8.54 3.37 -9.53
N ILE A 17 -8.85 2.10 -9.34
CA ILE A 17 -9.19 1.18 -10.42
C ILE A 17 -10.57 0.61 -10.10
N GLU A 18 -11.47 0.62 -11.08
CA GLU A 18 -12.74 -0.08 -10.99
C GLU A 18 -12.64 -1.39 -11.75
N LEU A 19 -12.94 -2.49 -11.07
CA LEU A 19 -12.88 -3.82 -11.64
C LEU A 19 -14.08 -4.64 -11.16
N ASN A 20 -14.87 -5.16 -12.09
CA ASN A 20 -16.08 -5.95 -11.78
C ASN A 20 -17.02 -5.22 -10.82
N GLY A 21 -17.15 -3.91 -10.98
CA GLY A 21 -17.99 -3.08 -10.12
C GLY A 21 -17.43 -2.75 -8.75
N MET A 22 -16.19 -3.19 -8.46
CA MET A 22 -15.51 -2.94 -7.19
C MET A 22 -14.43 -1.89 -7.35
N LEU A 23 -14.29 -1.02 -6.37
CA LEU A 23 -13.29 0.04 -6.36
C LEU A 23 -12.02 -0.47 -5.67
N ILE A 24 -10.91 -0.43 -6.40
CA ILE A 24 -9.59 -0.78 -5.88
C ILE A 24 -8.78 0.49 -5.70
N GLU A 25 -8.39 0.76 -4.47
CA GLU A 25 -7.47 1.84 -4.13
C GLU A 25 -6.05 1.32 -4.21
N VAL A 26 -5.19 1.93 -5.02
CA VAL A 26 -3.81 1.48 -5.23
C VAL A 26 -2.85 2.47 -4.61
N LYS A 27 -1.97 1.97 -3.76
CA LYS A 27 -0.87 2.75 -3.15
C LYS A 27 0.46 2.20 -3.65
N THR A 28 1.29 3.07 -4.18
CA THR A 28 2.59 2.74 -4.73
C THR A 28 3.70 3.42 -3.94
N LYS A 29 4.74 2.66 -3.64
CA LYS A 29 5.91 3.13 -2.90
C LYS A 29 7.15 2.97 -3.75
N ARG A 30 8.08 3.93 -3.67
CA ARG A 30 9.38 3.84 -4.36
C ARG A 30 10.45 3.38 -3.39
N ARG A 31 11.13 2.28 -3.71
CA ARG A 31 12.27 1.76 -2.95
C ARG A 31 13.21 1.00 -3.87
N ARG A 32 14.51 1.09 -3.58
CA ARG A 32 15.54 0.39 -4.36
C ARG A 32 15.60 -1.10 -4.03
N GLN A 33 15.44 -1.45 -2.77
CA GLN A 33 15.60 -2.81 -2.30
C GLN A 33 14.33 -3.61 -2.58
N ALA A 34 14.51 -4.89 -2.91
CA ALA A 34 13.39 -5.81 -3.07
C ALA A 34 12.58 -5.90 -1.77
N PRO A 35 11.24 -5.98 -1.86
CA PRO A 35 10.40 -6.03 -0.66
C PRO A 35 10.70 -7.25 0.19
N GLN A 36 10.58 -7.07 1.50
CA GLN A 36 10.75 -8.13 2.50
C GLN A 36 9.41 -8.39 3.20
N PRO A 37 9.12 -9.66 3.57
CA PRO A 37 7.82 -10.00 4.16
C PRO A 37 7.47 -9.23 5.44
N HIS A 38 8.48 -8.87 6.23
CA HIS A 38 8.29 -8.16 7.49
C HIS A 38 8.21 -6.63 7.35
N TRP A 39 8.44 -6.11 6.14
CA TRP A 39 8.27 -4.68 5.91
C TRP A 39 6.81 -4.28 5.94
N MET A 40 6.56 -3.02 6.26
CA MET A 40 5.22 -2.48 6.39
C MET A 40 4.75 -1.84 5.09
N VAL A 41 3.47 -2.01 4.81
CA VAL A 41 2.72 -1.14 3.89
C VAL A 41 1.94 -0.16 4.74
N SER A 42 1.94 1.10 4.35
CA SER A 42 1.38 2.16 5.19
C SER A 42 0.54 3.13 4.39
N LEU A 43 -0.51 3.64 5.04
CA LEU A 43 -1.36 4.71 4.53
C LEU A 43 -1.29 5.88 5.50
N GLY A 44 -1.10 7.08 4.99
CA GLY A 44 -1.25 8.28 5.82
C GLY A 44 -2.67 8.33 6.41
N MET A 45 -2.78 8.69 7.68
CA MET A 45 -4.07 8.70 8.36
C MET A 45 -5.06 9.66 7.71
N ALA A 46 -4.58 10.78 7.18
CA ALA A 46 -5.43 11.73 6.46
C ALA A 46 -6.04 11.10 5.19
N SER A 47 -5.23 10.36 4.42
CA SER A 47 -5.70 9.64 3.23
C SER A 47 -6.66 8.52 3.61
N TRP A 48 -6.37 7.79 4.69
CA TRP A 48 -7.24 6.74 5.21
C TRP A 48 -8.63 7.28 5.57
N LYS A 49 -8.68 8.34 6.36
CA LYS A 49 -9.95 8.93 6.80
C LYS A 49 -10.75 9.54 5.67
N ARG A 50 -10.08 10.14 4.69
CA ARG A 50 -10.74 10.86 3.60
C ARG A 50 -11.21 9.94 2.48
N GLN A 51 -10.44 8.90 2.15
CA GLN A 51 -10.64 8.17 0.91
C GLN A 51 -10.45 6.66 1.03
N ALA A 52 -9.30 6.20 1.54
CA ALA A 52 -8.91 4.81 1.43
C ALA A 52 -9.84 3.85 2.17
N GLN A 53 -10.42 4.26 3.29
CA GLN A 53 -11.35 3.39 4.05
C GLN A 53 -12.68 3.11 3.32
N PHE A 54 -12.98 3.84 2.25
CA PHE A 54 -14.24 3.72 1.52
C PHE A 54 -14.14 2.87 0.25
N CYS A 55 -12.97 2.38 -0.09
CA CYS A 55 -12.80 1.46 -1.22
C CYS A 55 -13.20 0.05 -0.83
N ASP A 56 -13.28 -0.83 -1.83
CA ASP A 56 -13.59 -2.24 -1.59
C ASP A 56 -12.32 -3.05 -1.34
N ILE A 57 -11.25 -2.73 -2.08
CA ILE A 57 -9.96 -3.42 -1.98
C ILE A 57 -8.85 -2.37 -1.91
N LEU A 58 -7.89 -2.62 -1.01
CA LEU A 58 -6.62 -1.88 -0.95
C LEU A 58 -5.54 -2.73 -1.58
N ALA A 59 -4.86 -2.18 -2.59
CA ALA A 59 -3.74 -2.83 -3.26
C ALA A 59 -2.46 -2.02 -3.00
N PHE A 60 -1.37 -2.74 -2.75
CA PHE A 60 -0.08 -2.13 -2.49
C PHE A 60 0.95 -2.61 -3.50
N ALA A 61 1.73 -1.69 -4.00
CA ALA A 61 2.79 -1.95 -4.96
C ALA A 61 4.05 -1.20 -4.58
N GLN A 62 5.17 -1.66 -5.12
CA GLN A 62 6.46 -1.02 -4.97
C GLN A 62 7.14 -0.97 -6.32
N VAL A 63 7.79 0.15 -6.61
CA VAL A 63 8.61 0.32 -7.82
C VAL A 63 9.98 0.83 -7.41
N THR A 64 11.00 0.53 -8.23
CA THR A 64 12.31 1.12 -8.04
C THR A 64 12.31 2.59 -8.49
N PRO A 65 13.20 3.45 -7.95
CA PRO A 65 13.25 4.86 -8.33
C PRO A 65 13.50 5.08 -9.84
N ASP A 66 14.22 4.17 -10.50
CA ASP A 66 14.47 4.23 -11.94
C ASP A 66 13.34 3.61 -12.77
N LEU A 67 12.31 3.07 -12.12
CA LEU A 67 11.12 2.48 -12.75
C LEU A 67 11.42 1.26 -13.63
N THR A 68 12.54 0.58 -13.39
CA THR A 68 12.90 -0.63 -14.16
C THR A 68 12.34 -1.91 -13.57
N ARG A 69 11.98 -1.89 -12.29
CA ARG A 69 11.43 -3.05 -11.57
C ARG A 69 10.25 -2.63 -10.71
N GLY A 70 9.33 -3.56 -10.53
CA GLY A 70 8.19 -3.34 -9.64
C GLY A 70 7.63 -4.65 -9.12
N TRP A 71 6.91 -4.56 -8.01
CA TRP A 71 6.27 -5.68 -7.34
C TRP A 71 4.86 -5.30 -6.93
N VAL A 72 3.93 -6.21 -7.10
CA VAL A 72 2.64 -6.14 -6.42
C VAL A 72 2.86 -6.80 -5.05
N LEU A 73 2.76 -6.01 -3.99
CA LEU A 73 3.02 -6.48 -2.63
C LEU A 73 1.88 -7.32 -2.08
N GLY A 74 0.65 -6.98 -2.46
CA GLY A 74 -0.53 -7.71 -2.07
C GLY A 74 -1.75 -6.83 -1.89
N TYR A 75 -2.80 -7.44 -1.37
CA TYR A 75 -4.13 -6.85 -1.26
C TYR A 75 -4.66 -7.03 0.15
N THR A 76 -5.53 -6.12 0.56
CA THR A 76 -6.31 -6.25 1.80
C THR A 76 -7.64 -5.51 1.64
N THR A 77 -8.46 -5.53 2.67
CA THR A 77 -9.70 -4.75 2.69
C THR A 77 -9.61 -3.67 3.76
N PRO A 78 -10.42 -2.59 3.66
CA PRO A 78 -10.47 -1.60 4.72
C PRO A 78 -10.80 -2.19 6.09
N GLU A 79 -11.70 -3.20 6.15
CA GLU A 79 -12.08 -3.85 7.40
C GLU A 79 -10.89 -4.57 8.04
N ILE A 80 -10.09 -5.28 7.23
CA ILE A 80 -8.90 -5.98 7.73
C ILE A 80 -7.84 -4.97 8.17
N MET A 81 -7.63 -3.93 7.39
CA MET A 81 -6.68 -2.87 7.74
C MET A 81 -7.07 -2.21 9.07
N GLU A 82 -8.34 -1.94 9.29
CA GLU A 82 -8.82 -1.37 10.54
C GLU A 82 -8.60 -2.30 11.73
N LYS A 83 -8.85 -3.60 11.55
CA LYS A 83 -8.71 -4.59 12.63
C LYS A 83 -7.27 -4.96 12.94
N ARG A 84 -6.43 -5.13 11.93
CA ARG A 84 -5.07 -5.67 12.06
C ARG A 84 -3.99 -4.62 11.87
N GLY A 85 -4.34 -3.48 11.33
CA GLY A 85 -3.40 -2.41 11.12
C GLY A 85 -2.92 -1.82 12.44
N ARG A 86 -1.66 -1.36 12.42
CA ARG A 86 -1.08 -0.61 13.54
C ARG A 86 -1.13 0.87 13.20
N VAL A 87 -1.59 1.67 14.15
CA VAL A 87 -1.47 3.12 14.06
C VAL A 87 -0.07 3.49 14.52
N ILE A 88 0.67 4.18 13.68
CA ILE A 88 2.01 4.68 13.97
C ILE A 88 1.93 6.20 13.95
N LEU A 89 2.30 6.81 15.07
CA LEU A 89 2.22 8.26 15.23
C LEU A 89 3.47 8.94 14.63
N ALA A 90 3.32 10.17 14.22
CA ALA A 90 4.43 10.97 13.75
C ALA A 90 5.58 10.95 14.77
N GLY A 91 6.80 10.70 14.31
CA GLY A 91 7.98 10.57 15.15
C GLY A 91 8.29 9.16 15.63
N GLU A 92 7.36 8.21 15.45
CA GLU A 92 7.59 6.81 15.79
C GLU A 92 8.21 6.03 14.63
N PRO A 93 9.01 4.97 14.92
CA PRO A 93 9.51 4.10 13.85
C PRO A 93 8.37 3.31 13.22
N GLU A 94 8.37 3.20 11.89
CA GLU A 94 7.40 2.40 11.15
C GLU A 94 7.59 0.89 11.42
N GLY A 95 8.81 0.48 11.67
CA GLY A 95 9.19 -0.88 11.95
C GLY A 95 10.71 -0.91 12.16
N ASP A 96 11.36 -1.99 11.77
CA ASP A 96 12.81 -2.13 11.85
C ASP A 96 13.51 -1.80 10.52
N ASN A 97 12.83 -1.07 9.63
CA ASN A 97 13.34 -0.67 8.32
C ASN A 97 14.11 0.66 8.34
N GLY A 98 14.27 1.29 9.49
CA GLY A 98 14.97 2.56 9.65
C GLY A 98 14.14 3.80 9.35
N PHE A 99 12.89 3.64 8.97
CA PHE A 99 11.99 4.78 8.72
C PHE A 99 11.31 5.24 9.99
N VAL A 100 11.21 6.56 10.12
CA VAL A 100 10.44 7.24 11.16
C VAL A 100 9.25 7.92 10.47
N ALA A 101 8.07 7.72 11.00
CA ALA A 101 6.86 8.32 10.44
C ALA A 101 6.92 9.85 10.54
N ARG A 102 6.62 10.53 9.43
CA ARG A 102 6.55 12.00 9.39
C ARG A 102 5.17 12.52 9.74
N ALA A 103 4.16 11.67 9.61
CA ALA A 103 2.77 11.96 9.96
C ALA A 103 2.15 10.66 10.46
N ASP A 104 1.02 10.76 11.13
CA ASP A 104 0.29 9.59 11.61
C ASP A 104 -0.09 8.70 10.42
N MET A 105 0.04 7.39 10.58
CA MET A 105 -0.26 6.42 9.55
C MET A 105 -0.87 5.16 10.14
N ILE A 106 -1.50 4.36 9.27
CA ILE A 106 -1.97 3.02 9.58
C ILE A 106 -1.20 2.04 8.69
N SER A 107 -0.71 0.95 9.28
CA SER A 107 0.26 0.06 8.63
C SER A 107 -0.05 -1.41 8.87
N MET A 108 0.31 -2.25 7.89
CA MET A 108 0.29 -3.72 8.02
C MET A 108 1.61 -4.27 7.48
N GLU A 109 1.99 -5.47 7.93
CA GLU A 109 3.13 -6.15 7.33
C GLU A 109 2.76 -6.74 5.97
N ILE A 110 3.71 -6.74 5.04
CA ILE A 110 3.49 -7.30 3.69
C ILE A 110 3.02 -8.76 3.78
N LYS A 111 3.60 -9.55 4.67
CA LYS A 111 3.24 -10.97 4.84
C LYS A 111 1.80 -11.19 5.26
N GLU A 112 1.10 -10.17 5.75
CA GLU A 112 -0.31 -10.24 6.12
C GLU A 112 -1.27 -9.95 4.97
N LEU A 113 -0.75 -9.51 3.83
CA LEU A 113 -1.56 -9.19 2.67
C LEU A 113 -1.90 -10.45 1.87
N TRP A 114 -3.02 -10.43 1.19
CA TRP A 114 -3.37 -11.47 0.22
C TRP A 114 -2.46 -11.36 -1.00
N GLU A 115 -1.97 -12.49 -1.49
CA GLU A 115 -1.09 -12.53 -2.67
C GLU A 115 -1.88 -12.36 -3.96
N GLU A 116 -3.12 -12.81 -3.99
CA GLU A 116 -3.99 -12.72 -5.17
C GLU A 116 -5.18 -11.81 -4.89
N CYS A 117 -5.56 -11.04 -5.90
CA CYS A 117 -6.75 -10.19 -5.79
C CYS A 117 -8.00 -11.09 -5.84
N PRO A 118 -8.91 -10.98 -4.86
CA PRO A 118 -10.10 -11.82 -4.81
C PRO A 118 -11.11 -11.55 -5.93
N LEU A 119 -10.87 -10.53 -6.76
CA LEU A 119 -11.76 -10.13 -7.85
C LEU A 119 -11.42 -10.78 -9.20
N TRP A 120 -10.33 -11.51 -9.31
CA TRP A 120 -9.98 -12.24 -10.54
C TRP A 120 -9.46 -13.64 -10.30
#